data_f3980624884fb79823df9e3195f34070
#
_entry.id   f3980624884fb79823df9e3195f34070
#
_cell.length_a   1.000
_cell.length_b   1.000
_cell.length_c   1.000
_cell.angle_alpha   90.00
_cell.angle_beta   90.00
_cell.angle_gamma   90.00
#
_symmetry.space_group_name_H-M   'P 1'
#
loop_
_entity.id
_entity.type
_entity.pdbx_description
1 polymer ?
#
loop_
_entity_poly.entity_id
_entity_poly.type
_entity_poly.pdbx_seq_one_letter_code
_entity_poly.pdbx_strand_id
1 'polypeptide(L)'
;MTYVFLQQYWWFVVSLLGALLVFLLFVQGGNSLIFCLGKTEEHKKMMINSTGRKWEFTFTTLVTFGGAFFASFPLFYSTSFGGAYWLWMIILFSFVLQAVSYEFQSKAGNLLGKNTYRTFLVINGVIGPVLLGGAVATFFTGSEFYIAKGNMTNTVMPVISHWANGWHGLDALTNPWNVVLGLAVFFLARILGALYFINNIDDKDLVARSRRSLIANSVLFLVFFLSFVIRTLLADGYAVNPETGEVFMEPYKYLTNFIEMPLVLVLFLIGVVLVLFGIGKSLLKTKFDKGIWFTGIGTVLAVLALLLVAGYNNTAYYPSTNDLQSSLTLANSCSSQFTLRVMFYVSFLVPFVLAYIFYAWRSIDIHKISEKEMKDGGHAY
;
A
#
# COMPACT_ATOMS: atom_id res chain seq x y z
N MET A 1 30.65 1.67 -5.28
CA MET A 1 29.35 0.98 -5.37
C MET A 1 29.08 0.68 -6.83
N THR A 2 28.77 -0.57 -7.14
CA THR A 2 28.39 -0.99 -8.49
C THR A 2 26.99 -0.48 -8.85
N TYR A 3 26.70 -0.33 -10.14
CA TYR A 3 25.40 0.14 -10.58
C TYR A 3 24.29 -0.86 -10.21
N VAL A 4 24.55 -2.15 -10.34
CA VAL A 4 23.64 -3.23 -9.96
C VAL A 4 23.29 -3.16 -8.46
N PHE A 5 24.28 -2.94 -7.58
CA PHE A 5 24.01 -2.74 -6.15
C PHE A 5 23.04 -1.58 -5.90
N LEU A 6 23.24 -0.44 -6.58
CA LEU A 6 22.36 0.71 -6.42
C LEU A 6 20.94 0.45 -6.92
N GLN A 7 20.78 -0.28 -8.03
CA GLN A 7 19.46 -0.69 -8.54
C GLN A 7 18.71 -1.58 -7.53
N GLN A 8 19.38 -2.59 -6.98
CA GLN A 8 18.82 -3.48 -5.97
C GLN A 8 18.52 -2.75 -4.67
N TYR A 9 19.42 -1.88 -4.21
CA TYR A 9 19.20 -1.05 -3.03
C TYR A 9 17.94 -0.19 -3.16
N TRP A 10 17.77 0.51 -4.29
CA TRP A 10 16.61 1.37 -4.49
C TRP A 10 15.32 0.58 -4.67
N TRP A 11 15.37 -0.60 -5.26
CA TRP A 11 14.22 -1.49 -5.28
C TRP A 11 13.80 -1.92 -3.86
N PHE A 12 14.77 -2.25 -3.01
CA PHE A 12 14.51 -2.54 -1.60
C PHE A 12 13.84 -1.34 -0.89
N VAL A 13 14.38 -0.14 -1.06
CA VAL A 13 13.85 1.08 -0.40
C VAL A 13 12.42 1.37 -0.86
N VAL A 14 12.15 1.32 -2.16
CA VAL A 14 10.82 1.53 -2.72
C VAL A 14 9.85 0.44 -2.25
N SER A 15 10.28 -0.82 -2.23
CA SER A 15 9.47 -1.94 -1.72
C SER A 15 9.14 -1.78 -0.23
N LEU A 16 10.09 -1.28 0.57
CA LEU A 16 9.87 -0.98 1.98
C LEU A 16 8.85 0.14 2.17
N LEU A 17 8.92 1.21 1.36
CA LEU A 17 7.93 2.31 1.39
C LEU A 17 6.53 1.80 1.02
N GLY A 18 6.42 0.96 0.00
CA GLY A 18 5.15 0.31 -0.37
C GLY A 18 4.60 -0.58 0.75
N ALA A 19 5.47 -1.34 1.42
CA ALA A 19 5.08 -2.17 2.56
C ALA A 19 4.62 -1.35 3.77
N LEU A 20 5.31 -0.25 4.08
CA LEU A 20 4.90 0.70 5.11
C LEU A 20 3.57 1.38 4.77
N LEU A 21 3.35 1.72 3.50
CA LEU A 21 2.07 2.27 3.03
C LEU A 21 0.92 1.30 3.31
N VAL A 22 1.08 0.01 3.01
CA VAL A 22 0.04 -1.00 3.26
C VAL A 22 -0.29 -1.10 4.76
N PHE A 23 0.71 -1.02 5.65
CA PHE A 23 0.45 -0.94 7.09
C PHE A 23 -0.35 0.32 7.44
N LEU A 24 0.03 1.48 6.92
CA LEU A 24 -0.61 2.76 7.21
C LEU A 24 -2.05 2.85 6.67
N LEU A 25 -2.46 1.97 5.75
CA LEU A 25 -3.86 1.85 5.31
C LEU A 25 -4.83 1.48 6.44
N PHE A 26 -4.36 1.27 7.69
CA PHE A 26 -5.25 1.17 8.84
C PHE A 26 -6.16 2.41 8.98
N VAL A 27 -5.72 3.57 8.52
CA VAL A 27 -6.53 4.80 8.46
C VAL A 27 -7.73 4.60 7.54
N GLN A 28 -7.50 4.15 6.30
CA GLN A 28 -8.55 3.86 5.33
C GLN A 28 -9.47 2.73 5.83
N GLY A 29 -8.87 1.69 6.37
CA GLY A 29 -9.62 0.58 6.99
C GLY A 29 -10.52 1.05 8.12
N GLY A 30 -10.02 1.90 9.01
CA GLY A 30 -10.80 2.54 10.08
C GLY A 30 -11.94 3.40 9.54
N ASN A 31 -11.66 4.21 8.50
CA ASN A 31 -12.67 5.03 7.84
C ASN A 31 -13.81 4.19 7.25
N SER A 32 -13.50 3.07 6.63
CA SER A 32 -14.51 2.14 6.08
C SER A 32 -15.43 1.53 7.15
N LEU A 33 -15.01 1.56 8.41
CA LEU A 33 -15.74 0.99 9.55
C LEU A 33 -16.64 1.99 10.28
N ILE A 34 -16.61 3.29 9.95
CA ILE A 34 -17.29 4.36 10.69
C ILE A 34 -18.79 4.06 10.91
N PHE A 35 -19.53 3.71 9.87
CA PHE A 35 -20.95 3.40 9.99
C PHE A 35 -21.22 1.98 10.49
N CYS A 36 -20.28 1.06 10.32
CA CYS A 36 -20.43 -0.31 10.79
C CYS A 36 -20.30 -0.41 12.31
N LEU A 37 -19.29 0.23 12.89
CA LEU A 37 -18.95 0.14 14.31
C LEU A 37 -19.48 1.31 15.13
N GLY A 38 -19.53 2.52 14.56
CA GLY A 38 -20.00 3.74 15.21
C GLY A 38 -21.52 3.82 15.29
N LYS A 39 -22.11 3.34 16.37
CA LYS A 39 -23.58 3.33 16.58
C LYS A 39 -24.12 4.64 17.12
N THR A 40 -23.32 5.38 17.89
CA THR A 40 -23.65 6.72 18.40
C THR A 40 -22.81 7.78 17.70
N GLU A 41 -23.17 9.04 17.87
CA GLU A 41 -22.39 10.17 17.35
C GLU A 41 -21.02 10.26 18.04
N GLU A 42 -20.96 9.96 19.34
CA GLU A 42 -19.73 9.92 20.12
C GLU A 42 -18.78 8.83 19.60
N HIS A 43 -19.29 7.62 19.31
CA HIS A 43 -18.50 6.55 18.72
C HIS A 43 -17.88 6.98 17.37
N LYS A 44 -18.69 7.59 16.48
CA LYS A 44 -18.20 8.05 15.18
C LYS A 44 -17.13 9.11 15.33
N LYS A 45 -17.33 10.09 16.25
CA LYS A 45 -16.33 11.12 16.56
C LYS A 45 -15.02 10.52 17.07
N MET A 46 -15.07 9.58 18.03
CA MET A 46 -13.86 8.92 18.54
C MET A 46 -13.11 8.17 17.43
N MET A 47 -13.83 7.45 16.55
CA MET A 47 -13.23 6.74 15.42
C MET A 47 -12.56 7.71 14.45
N ILE A 48 -13.25 8.79 14.07
CA ILE A 48 -12.72 9.79 13.14
C ILE A 48 -11.52 10.52 13.73
N ASN A 49 -11.57 10.89 15.01
CA ASN A 49 -10.44 11.50 15.70
C ASN A 49 -9.23 10.54 15.78
N SER A 50 -9.48 9.25 16.02
CA SER A 50 -8.45 8.23 16.05
C SER A 50 -7.69 8.10 14.71
N THR A 51 -8.41 7.97 13.61
CA THR A 51 -7.81 7.88 12.26
C THR A 51 -7.32 9.24 11.76
N GLY A 52 -8.02 10.33 12.12
CA GLY A 52 -7.70 11.68 11.74
C GLY A 52 -6.33 12.16 12.23
N ARG A 53 -5.91 11.75 13.42
CA ARG A 53 -4.55 12.05 13.93
C ARG A 53 -3.43 11.37 13.15
N LYS A 54 -3.74 10.47 12.21
CA LYS A 54 -2.75 9.65 11.47
C LYS A 54 -2.88 9.70 9.94
N TRP A 55 -3.92 10.34 9.41
CA TRP A 55 -4.18 10.31 7.97
C TRP A 55 -3.04 10.91 7.13
N GLU A 56 -2.36 11.93 7.65
CA GLU A 56 -1.23 12.57 6.98
C GLU A 56 -0.06 11.61 6.79
N PHE A 57 0.21 10.72 7.74
CA PHE A 57 1.27 9.71 7.60
C PHE A 57 1.01 8.79 6.40
N THR A 58 -0.25 8.38 6.20
CA THR A 58 -0.61 7.52 5.06
C THR A 58 -0.48 8.27 3.74
N PHE A 59 -1.04 9.49 3.67
CA PHE A 59 -0.99 10.29 2.45
C PHE A 59 0.45 10.69 2.08
N THR A 60 1.23 11.14 3.05
CA THR A 60 2.63 11.49 2.84
C THR A 60 3.46 10.27 2.39
N THR A 61 3.20 9.09 2.96
CA THR A 61 3.89 7.85 2.55
C THR A 61 3.50 7.45 1.12
N LEU A 62 2.24 7.62 0.71
CA LEU A 62 1.81 7.40 -0.68
C LEU A 62 2.56 8.32 -1.65
N VAL A 63 2.63 9.62 -1.33
CA VAL A 63 3.36 10.60 -2.15
C VAL A 63 4.86 10.30 -2.18
N THR A 64 5.44 9.91 -1.04
CA THR A 64 6.85 9.54 -0.94
C THR A 64 7.16 8.27 -1.75
N PHE A 65 6.27 7.30 -1.75
CA PHE A 65 6.38 6.09 -2.57
C PHE A 65 6.42 6.44 -4.07
N GLY A 66 5.49 7.28 -4.54
CA GLY A 66 5.50 7.79 -5.91
C GLY A 66 6.76 8.60 -6.25
N GLY A 67 7.20 9.48 -5.34
CA GLY A 67 8.42 10.29 -5.49
C GLY A 67 9.70 9.44 -5.51
N ALA A 68 9.76 8.37 -4.72
CA ALA A 68 10.88 7.44 -4.73
C ALA A 68 10.95 6.68 -6.06
N PHE A 69 9.81 6.25 -6.62
CA PHE A 69 9.76 5.69 -7.98
C PHE A 69 10.18 6.71 -9.05
N PHE A 70 9.69 7.94 -8.97
CA PHE A 70 10.08 9.00 -9.89
C PHE A 70 11.60 9.19 -9.94
N ALA A 71 12.24 9.22 -8.78
CA ALA A 71 13.66 9.47 -8.68
C ALA A 71 14.53 8.23 -9.04
N SER A 72 14.12 7.04 -8.61
CA SER A 72 14.92 5.80 -8.79
C SER A 72 14.60 5.03 -10.06
N PHE A 73 13.32 4.97 -10.46
CA PHE A 73 12.82 4.23 -11.63
C PHE A 73 11.91 5.12 -12.50
N PRO A 74 12.47 6.18 -13.15
CA PRO A 74 11.67 7.17 -13.86
C PRO A 74 10.84 6.58 -15.02
N LEU A 75 11.32 5.53 -15.69
CA LEU A 75 10.55 4.88 -16.75
C LEU A 75 9.31 4.18 -16.20
N PHE A 76 9.37 3.56 -15.02
CA PHE A 76 8.19 3.03 -14.36
C PHE A 76 7.23 4.15 -13.97
N TYR A 77 7.76 5.25 -13.41
CA TYR A 77 6.91 6.38 -13.03
C TYR A 77 6.14 6.93 -14.23
N SER A 78 6.82 7.15 -15.36
CA SER A 78 6.14 7.64 -16.57
C SER A 78 5.15 6.62 -17.15
N THR A 79 5.46 5.33 -17.07
CA THR A 79 4.61 4.26 -17.62
C THR A 79 3.41 3.99 -16.73
N SER A 80 3.59 3.84 -15.43
CA SER A 80 2.50 3.52 -14.50
C SER A 80 1.74 4.79 -14.06
N PHE A 81 2.42 5.76 -13.42
CA PHE A 81 1.74 6.96 -12.92
C PHE A 81 1.28 7.89 -14.06
N GLY A 82 2.09 8.03 -15.10
CA GLY A 82 1.75 8.82 -16.28
C GLY A 82 0.84 8.10 -17.27
N GLY A 83 1.08 6.80 -17.51
CA GLY A 83 0.33 5.99 -18.49
C GLY A 83 -1.01 5.49 -17.95
N ALA A 84 -1.02 4.92 -16.74
CA ALA A 84 -2.23 4.46 -16.05
C ALA A 84 -2.93 5.60 -15.26
N TYR A 85 -3.00 6.79 -15.84
CA TYR A 85 -3.39 8.01 -15.12
C TYR A 85 -4.81 7.98 -14.55
N TRP A 86 -5.78 7.32 -15.17
CA TRP A 86 -7.13 7.25 -14.62
C TRP A 86 -7.18 6.51 -13.29
N LEU A 87 -6.47 5.38 -13.20
CA LEU A 87 -6.37 4.62 -11.97
C LEU A 87 -5.76 5.47 -10.84
N TRP A 88 -4.61 6.10 -11.12
CA TRP A 88 -3.92 6.95 -10.15
C TRP A 88 -4.68 8.22 -9.80
N MET A 89 -5.39 8.84 -10.76
CA MET A 89 -6.23 10.01 -10.50
C MET A 89 -7.39 9.68 -9.58
N ILE A 90 -8.05 8.52 -9.73
CA ILE A 90 -9.13 8.10 -8.83
C ILE A 90 -8.58 7.83 -7.43
N ILE A 91 -7.42 7.17 -7.31
CA ILE A 91 -6.76 6.97 -6.02
C ILE A 91 -6.50 8.33 -5.37
N LEU A 92 -5.79 9.23 -6.06
CA LEU A 92 -5.44 10.55 -5.54
C LEU A 92 -6.68 11.36 -5.16
N PHE A 93 -7.70 11.39 -6.00
CA PHE A 93 -8.95 12.09 -5.72
C PHE A 93 -9.66 11.54 -4.47
N SER A 94 -9.63 10.23 -4.27
CA SER A 94 -10.18 9.63 -3.04
C SER A 94 -9.46 10.12 -1.78
N PHE A 95 -8.13 10.30 -1.83
CA PHE A 95 -7.35 10.85 -0.73
C PHE A 95 -7.59 12.37 -0.53
N VAL A 96 -7.84 13.12 -1.59
CA VAL A 96 -8.26 14.52 -1.50
C VAL A 96 -9.61 14.63 -0.79
N LEU A 97 -10.59 13.79 -1.16
CA LEU A 97 -11.88 13.72 -0.45
C LEU A 97 -11.70 13.41 1.03
N GLN A 98 -10.77 12.51 1.37
CA GLN A 98 -10.43 12.21 2.76
C GLN A 98 -9.89 13.44 3.49
N ALA A 99 -8.90 14.14 2.92
CA ALA A 99 -8.28 15.31 3.52
C ALA A 99 -9.32 16.42 3.81
N VAL A 100 -10.13 16.75 2.81
CA VAL A 100 -11.23 17.71 2.91
C VAL A 100 -12.24 17.28 4.00
N SER A 101 -12.52 15.99 4.10
CA SER A 101 -13.49 15.47 5.05
C SER A 101 -13.02 15.57 6.49
N TYR A 102 -11.77 15.26 6.78
CA TYR A 102 -11.22 15.45 8.12
C TYR A 102 -11.24 16.92 8.52
N GLU A 103 -10.84 17.81 7.62
CA GLU A 103 -10.71 19.23 7.94
C GLU A 103 -12.05 19.95 8.10
N PHE A 104 -13.06 19.63 7.26
CA PHE A 104 -14.27 20.46 7.16
C PHE A 104 -15.53 19.88 7.82
N GLN A 105 -15.55 18.59 8.22
CA GLN A 105 -16.77 17.97 8.75
C GLN A 105 -17.31 18.62 10.03
N SER A 106 -16.42 19.20 10.86
CA SER A 106 -16.77 19.81 12.16
C SER A 106 -16.75 21.33 12.14
N LYS A 107 -16.40 21.97 11.01
CA LYS A 107 -16.33 23.44 10.92
C LYS A 107 -17.71 24.07 10.93
N ALA A 108 -17.81 25.25 11.54
CA ALA A 108 -19.01 26.09 11.49
C ALA A 108 -19.29 26.51 10.03
N GLY A 109 -20.54 26.47 9.60
CA GLY A 109 -20.92 26.79 8.22
C GLY A 109 -20.70 25.64 7.21
N ASN A 110 -20.54 24.42 7.68
CA ASN A 110 -20.48 23.22 6.84
C ASN A 110 -21.72 23.10 5.94
N LEU A 111 -21.55 23.27 4.62
CA LEU A 111 -22.63 23.26 3.62
C LEU A 111 -23.17 21.86 3.34
N LEU A 112 -22.32 20.84 3.36
CA LEU A 112 -22.67 19.49 2.91
C LEU A 112 -23.22 18.60 4.04
N GLY A 113 -23.02 19.00 5.29
CA GLY A 113 -23.42 18.22 6.45
C GLY A 113 -22.43 17.12 6.84
N LYS A 114 -22.36 16.81 8.13
CA LYS A 114 -21.39 15.87 8.71
C LYS A 114 -21.42 14.47 8.07
N ASN A 115 -22.60 13.97 7.74
CA ASN A 115 -22.74 12.62 7.18
C ASN A 115 -22.17 12.52 5.76
N THR A 116 -22.24 13.58 4.96
CA THR A 116 -21.64 13.61 3.63
C THR A 116 -20.11 13.46 3.70
N TYR A 117 -19.46 14.23 4.58
CA TYR A 117 -18.02 14.10 4.77
C TYR A 117 -17.61 12.72 5.32
N ARG A 118 -18.41 12.17 6.24
CA ARG A 118 -18.19 10.79 6.73
C ARG A 118 -18.35 9.75 5.63
N THR A 119 -19.28 9.96 4.71
CA THR A 119 -19.42 9.11 3.51
C THR A 119 -18.19 9.22 2.62
N PHE A 120 -17.62 10.41 2.43
CA PHE A 120 -16.37 10.58 1.70
C PHE A 120 -15.19 9.85 2.37
N LEU A 121 -15.11 9.85 3.71
CA LEU A 121 -14.13 9.03 4.44
C LEU A 121 -14.32 7.54 4.15
N VAL A 122 -15.56 7.05 4.13
CA VAL A 122 -15.85 5.65 3.80
C VAL A 122 -15.52 5.33 2.35
N ILE A 123 -15.82 6.23 1.41
CA ILE A 123 -15.45 6.09 -0.01
C ILE A 123 -13.94 5.93 -0.15
N ASN A 124 -13.15 6.82 0.46
CA ASN A 124 -11.69 6.68 0.48
C ASN A 124 -11.27 5.36 1.16
N GLY A 125 -11.95 5.01 2.26
CA GLY A 125 -11.68 3.78 3.02
C GLY A 125 -11.88 2.49 2.22
N VAL A 126 -12.65 2.53 1.13
CA VAL A 126 -12.89 1.41 0.21
C VAL A 126 -12.01 1.55 -1.04
N ILE A 127 -12.15 2.67 -1.75
CA ILE A 127 -11.49 2.90 -3.05
C ILE A 127 -9.97 2.90 -2.91
N GLY A 128 -9.43 3.59 -1.90
CA GLY A 128 -7.98 3.66 -1.69
C GLY A 128 -7.32 2.28 -1.62
N PRO A 129 -7.67 1.42 -0.64
CA PRO A 129 -7.06 0.09 -0.52
C PRO A 129 -7.33 -0.83 -1.72
N VAL A 130 -8.54 -0.82 -2.27
CA VAL A 130 -8.89 -1.69 -3.41
C VAL A 130 -8.07 -1.33 -4.64
N LEU A 131 -8.00 -0.06 -5.00
CA LEU A 131 -7.28 0.37 -6.19
C LEU A 131 -5.76 0.28 -6.01
N LEU A 132 -5.23 0.60 -4.82
CA LEU A 132 -3.81 0.42 -4.52
C LEU A 132 -3.40 -1.05 -4.59
N GLY A 133 -4.21 -1.95 -4.03
CA GLY A 133 -3.98 -3.39 -4.13
C GLY A 133 -4.08 -3.88 -5.57
N GLY A 134 -5.04 -3.40 -6.35
CA GLY A 134 -5.18 -3.69 -7.77
C GLY A 134 -3.99 -3.19 -8.60
N ALA A 135 -3.49 -1.97 -8.32
CA ALA A 135 -2.30 -1.42 -8.96
C ALA A 135 -1.04 -2.25 -8.65
N VAL A 136 -0.86 -2.70 -7.40
CA VAL A 136 0.28 -3.55 -7.02
C VAL A 136 0.16 -4.96 -7.62
N ALA A 137 -1.06 -5.47 -7.81
CA ALA A 137 -1.26 -6.76 -8.46
C ALA A 137 -0.68 -6.81 -9.87
N THR A 138 -0.67 -5.68 -10.59
CA THR A 138 -0.10 -5.60 -11.95
C THR A 138 1.41 -5.86 -12.00
N PHE A 139 2.12 -5.82 -10.86
CA PHE A 139 3.52 -6.25 -10.79
C PHE A 139 3.68 -7.76 -11.04
N PHE A 140 2.61 -8.52 -10.89
CA PHE A 140 2.59 -9.98 -11.10
C PHE A 140 1.76 -10.37 -12.32
N THR A 141 0.73 -9.61 -12.66
CA THR A 141 -0.22 -9.95 -13.73
C THR A 141 0.07 -9.22 -15.03
N GLY A 142 0.86 -8.14 -14.97
CA GLY A 142 1.18 -7.27 -16.09
C GLY A 142 0.15 -6.17 -16.34
N SER A 143 0.49 -5.27 -17.27
CA SER A 143 -0.31 -4.11 -17.70
C SER A 143 -0.20 -3.91 -19.20
N GLU A 144 -1.20 -3.29 -19.82
CA GLU A 144 -1.29 -3.11 -21.27
C GLU A 144 -0.56 -1.84 -21.75
N PHE A 145 0.76 -1.89 -21.80
CA PHE A 145 1.61 -0.81 -22.30
C PHE A 145 2.69 -1.31 -23.25
N TYR A 146 3.33 -0.40 -23.97
CA TYR A 146 4.55 -0.69 -24.75
C TYR A 146 5.52 0.49 -24.70
N ILE A 147 6.80 0.19 -24.92
CA ILE A 147 7.92 1.14 -24.88
C ILE A 147 8.53 1.31 -26.27
N ALA A 148 8.28 2.46 -26.89
CA ALA A 148 8.81 2.82 -28.20
C ALA A 148 10.14 3.60 -28.08
N LYS A 149 11.24 2.92 -27.72
CA LYS A 149 12.56 3.54 -27.49
C LYS A 149 13.07 4.35 -28.69
N GLY A 150 12.74 3.95 -29.90
CA GLY A 150 13.09 4.71 -31.13
C GLY A 150 12.51 6.11 -31.19
N ASN A 151 11.42 6.37 -30.47
CA ASN A 151 10.79 7.70 -30.43
C ASN A 151 11.58 8.75 -29.65
N MET A 152 12.63 8.36 -28.93
CA MET A 152 13.52 9.32 -28.22
C MET A 152 14.18 10.33 -29.17
N THR A 153 14.31 10.00 -30.46
CA THR A 153 14.86 10.89 -31.48
C THR A 153 13.84 11.86 -32.06
N ASN A 154 12.57 11.73 -31.70
CA ASN A 154 11.49 12.62 -32.14
C ASN A 154 11.59 13.96 -31.37
N THR A 155 11.96 15.02 -32.09
CA THR A 155 12.14 16.37 -31.50
C THR A 155 10.84 17.06 -31.12
N VAL A 156 9.70 16.63 -31.70
CA VAL A 156 8.38 17.25 -31.48
C VAL A 156 7.67 16.61 -30.28
N MET A 157 7.70 15.27 -30.20
CA MET A 157 7.01 14.53 -29.15
C MET A 157 7.82 13.28 -28.77
N PRO A 158 8.84 13.41 -27.90
CA PRO A 158 9.74 12.31 -27.53
C PRO A 158 9.14 11.38 -26.47
N VAL A 159 7.84 11.08 -26.57
CA VAL A 159 7.15 10.16 -25.68
C VAL A 159 7.50 8.73 -26.09
N ILE A 160 8.04 7.95 -25.15
CA ILE A 160 8.44 6.56 -25.39
C ILE A 160 7.51 5.54 -24.75
N SER A 161 6.81 5.90 -23.69
CA SER A 161 5.89 5.04 -22.96
C SER A 161 4.46 5.29 -23.42
N HIS A 162 3.79 4.25 -23.92
CA HIS A 162 2.44 4.32 -24.44
C HIS A 162 1.55 3.27 -23.79
N TRP A 163 0.34 3.69 -23.40
CA TRP A 163 -0.70 2.76 -22.97
C TRP A 163 -1.42 2.21 -24.21
N ALA A 164 -1.65 0.90 -24.26
CA ALA A 164 -2.15 0.25 -25.46
C ALA A 164 -3.67 0.43 -25.68
N ASN A 165 -4.40 0.84 -24.63
CA ASN A 165 -5.84 1.05 -24.69
C ASN A 165 -6.27 2.40 -24.10
N GLY A 166 -7.53 2.81 -24.33
CA GLY A 166 -8.08 4.06 -23.84
C GLY A 166 -8.50 4.07 -22.36
N TRP A 167 -8.36 2.95 -21.64
CA TRP A 167 -8.72 2.84 -20.23
C TRP A 167 -7.65 3.34 -19.27
N HIS A 168 -6.41 3.47 -19.74
CA HIS A 168 -5.29 4.07 -19.02
C HIS A 168 -5.24 3.66 -17.53
N GLY A 169 -5.11 2.35 -17.29
CA GLY A 169 -4.96 1.76 -15.96
C GLY A 169 -6.25 1.21 -15.35
N LEU A 170 -7.44 1.66 -15.78
CA LEU A 170 -8.70 1.06 -15.30
C LEU A 170 -8.91 -0.36 -15.84
N ASP A 171 -8.26 -0.71 -16.96
CA ASP A 171 -8.16 -2.05 -17.50
C ASP A 171 -7.57 -3.05 -16.49
N ALA A 172 -6.74 -2.61 -15.55
CA ALA A 172 -6.27 -3.46 -14.46
C ALA A 172 -7.42 -4.10 -13.64
N LEU A 173 -8.58 -3.42 -13.55
CA LEU A 173 -9.74 -3.94 -12.82
C LEU A 173 -10.53 -5.01 -13.62
N THR A 174 -10.27 -5.16 -14.90
CA THR A 174 -10.88 -6.24 -15.71
C THR A 174 -10.23 -7.61 -15.44
N ASN A 175 -8.98 -7.61 -14.92
CA ASN A 175 -8.33 -8.81 -14.47
C ASN A 175 -8.83 -9.18 -13.06
N PRO A 176 -9.53 -10.33 -12.89
CA PRO A 176 -10.11 -10.70 -11.60
C PRO A 176 -9.05 -10.87 -10.49
N TRP A 177 -7.82 -11.24 -10.82
CA TRP A 177 -6.75 -11.42 -9.84
C TRP A 177 -6.26 -10.08 -9.26
N ASN A 178 -6.30 -9.01 -10.04
CA ASN A 178 -6.02 -7.67 -9.53
C ASN A 178 -7.10 -7.22 -8.53
N VAL A 179 -8.36 -7.52 -8.82
CA VAL A 179 -9.47 -7.27 -7.89
C VAL A 179 -9.34 -8.12 -6.62
N VAL A 180 -8.93 -9.39 -6.75
CA VAL A 180 -8.69 -10.30 -5.61
C VAL A 180 -7.63 -9.72 -4.67
N LEU A 181 -6.49 -9.23 -5.18
CA LEU A 181 -5.49 -8.57 -4.33
C LEU A 181 -6.02 -7.24 -3.77
N GLY A 182 -6.74 -6.46 -4.56
CA GLY A 182 -7.41 -5.24 -4.10
C GLY A 182 -8.32 -5.50 -2.90
N LEU A 183 -9.14 -6.54 -2.96
CA LEU A 183 -10.01 -6.97 -1.86
C LEU A 183 -9.21 -7.50 -0.67
N ALA A 184 -8.13 -8.25 -0.89
CA ALA A 184 -7.24 -8.68 0.19
C ALA A 184 -6.67 -7.48 0.95
N VAL A 185 -6.17 -6.46 0.24
CA VAL A 185 -5.62 -5.22 0.85
C VAL A 185 -6.72 -4.45 1.58
N PHE A 186 -7.92 -4.38 1.04
CA PHE A 186 -9.07 -3.74 1.69
C PHE A 186 -9.44 -4.42 3.01
N PHE A 187 -9.57 -5.74 3.04
CA PHE A 187 -9.90 -6.46 4.27
C PHE A 187 -8.75 -6.41 5.27
N LEU A 188 -7.49 -6.46 4.82
CA LEU A 188 -6.33 -6.25 5.67
C LEU A 188 -6.34 -4.85 6.30
N ALA A 189 -6.63 -3.80 5.53
CA ALA A 189 -6.77 -2.45 6.04
C ALA A 189 -7.85 -2.35 7.12
N ARG A 190 -9.01 -3.01 6.93
CA ARG A 190 -10.08 -3.09 7.94
C ARG A 190 -9.65 -3.82 9.22
N ILE A 191 -8.89 -4.90 9.09
CA ILE A 191 -8.29 -5.61 10.24
C ILE A 191 -7.37 -4.66 11.00
N LEU A 192 -6.44 -4.01 10.30
CA LEU A 192 -5.51 -3.06 10.90
C LEU A 192 -6.24 -1.87 11.53
N GLY A 193 -7.28 -1.33 10.89
CA GLY A 193 -8.13 -0.26 11.43
C GLY A 193 -8.86 -0.68 12.71
N ALA A 194 -9.45 -1.89 12.72
CA ALA A 194 -10.12 -2.42 13.91
C ALA A 194 -9.12 -2.68 15.06
N LEU A 195 -7.94 -3.20 14.77
CA LEU A 195 -6.86 -3.40 15.75
C LEU A 195 -6.35 -2.05 16.30
N TYR A 196 -6.28 -1.02 15.44
CA TYR A 196 -5.89 0.32 15.86
C TYR A 196 -6.93 0.93 16.79
N PHE A 197 -8.23 0.78 16.54
CA PHE A 197 -9.28 1.20 17.46
C PHE A 197 -9.21 0.48 18.81
N ILE A 198 -8.93 -0.82 18.83
CA ILE A 198 -8.72 -1.58 20.09
C ILE A 198 -7.54 -1.02 20.88
N ASN A 199 -6.49 -0.55 20.21
CA ASN A 199 -5.30 -0.01 20.84
C ASN A 199 -5.46 1.44 21.34
N ASN A 200 -6.16 2.29 20.54
CA ASN A 200 -6.13 3.73 20.69
C ASN A 200 -7.39 4.32 21.36
N ILE A 201 -8.52 3.58 21.43
CA ILE A 201 -9.80 4.08 21.98
C ILE A 201 -10.10 3.40 23.31
N ASP A 202 -10.54 4.22 24.30
CA ASP A 202 -11.02 3.77 25.62
C ASP A 202 -12.55 3.81 25.69
N ASP A 203 -13.19 2.93 24.92
CA ASP A 203 -14.65 2.69 24.96
C ASP A 203 -14.90 1.18 24.82
N LYS A 204 -15.55 0.59 25.86
CA LYS A 204 -15.75 -0.86 25.95
C LYS A 204 -16.63 -1.42 24.83
N ASP A 205 -17.67 -0.70 24.44
CA ASP A 205 -18.64 -1.14 23.43
C ASP A 205 -18.03 -1.08 22.03
N LEU A 206 -17.31 0.00 21.73
CA LEU A 206 -16.63 0.16 20.45
C LEU A 206 -15.50 -0.86 20.29
N VAL A 207 -14.70 -1.09 21.35
CA VAL A 207 -13.65 -2.13 21.36
C VAL A 207 -14.25 -3.52 21.19
N ALA A 208 -15.37 -3.85 21.83
CA ALA A 208 -16.05 -5.14 21.68
C ALA A 208 -16.53 -5.35 20.22
N ARG A 209 -17.13 -4.31 19.60
CA ARG A 209 -17.56 -4.38 18.19
C ARG A 209 -16.36 -4.48 17.24
N SER A 210 -15.28 -3.76 17.52
CA SER A 210 -14.04 -3.86 16.74
C SER A 210 -13.49 -5.28 16.75
N ARG A 211 -13.47 -5.95 17.92
CA ARG A 211 -13.06 -7.35 18.02
C ARG A 211 -13.96 -8.31 17.22
N ARG A 212 -15.29 -8.13 17.27
CA ARG A 212 -16.19 -8.95 16.46
C ARG A 212 -15.98 -8.77 14.97
N SER A 213 -15.70 -7.53 14.55
CA SER A 213 -15.38 -7.17 13.17
C SER A 213 -14.13 -7.89 12.65
N LEU A 214 -13.14 -8.19 13.51
CA LEU A 214 -11.92 -8.91 13.13
C LEU A 214 -12.24 -10.29 12.54
N ILE A 215 -13.25 -11.01 13.05
CA ILE A 215 -13.54 -12.38 12.60
C ILE A 215 -13.89 -12.39 11.11
N ALA A 216 -14.92 -11.65 10.71
CA ALA A 216 -15.37 -11.61 9.33
C ALA A 216 -14.30 -11.06 8.38
N ASN A 217 -13.65 -9.95 8.77
CA ASN A 217 -12.61 -9.34 7.94
C ASN A 217 -11.39 -10.27 7.79
N SER A 218 -11.01 -11.03 8.84
CA SER A 218 -9.90 -11.97 8.77
C SER A 218 -10.18 -13.17 7.88
N VAL A 219 -11.39 -13.71 7.92
CA VAL A 219 -11.77 -14.81 7.01
C VAL A 219 -11.72 -14.33 5.56
N LEU A 220 -12.33 -13.18 5.26
CA LEU A 220 -12.32 -12.63 3.90
C LEU A 220 -10.91 -12.28 3.43
N PHE A 221 -10.10 -11.67 4.30
CA PHE A 221 -8.68 -11.40 4.01
C PHE A 221 -7.94 -12.68 3.64
N LEU A 222 -8.04 -13.72 4.45
CA LEU A 222 -7.34 -14.99 4.20
C LEU A 222 -7.79 -15.64 2.90
N VAL A 223 -9.10 -15.63 2.60
CA VAL A 223 -9.60 -16.17 1.34
C VAL A 223 -8.99 -15.46 0.14
N PHE A 224 -9.07 -14.13 0.10
CA PHE A 224 -8.56 -13.36 -1.04
C PHE A 224 -7.03 -13.39 -1.11
N PHE A 225 -6.36 -13.23 0.01
CA PHE A 225 -4.89 -13.22 0.06
C PHE A 225 -4.29 -14.56 -0.33
N LEU A 226 -4.77 -15.66 0.24
CA LEU A 226 -4.27 -17.00 -0.10
C LEU A 226 -4.59 -17.36 -1.55
N SER A 227 -5.77 -17.01 -2.06
CA SER A 227 -6.12 -17.23 -3.47
C SER A 227 -5.14 -16.51 -4.40
N PHE A 228 -4.81 -15.25 -4.12
CA PHE A 228 -3.85 -14.50 -4.91
C PHE A 228 -2.43 -15.09 -4.81
N VAL A 229 -1.95 -15.37 -3.59
CA VAL A 229 -0.60 -15.90 -3.38
C VAL A 229 -0.45 -17.28 -4.03
N ILE A 230 -1.39 -18.20 -3.81
CA ILE A 230 -1.35 -19.55 -4.41
C ILE A 230 -1.33 -19.44 -5.94
N ARG A 231 -2.22 -18.63 -6.52
CA ARG A 231 -2.23 -18.41 -7.97
C ARG A 231 -0.90 -17.85 -8.47
N THR A 232 -0.33 -16.85 -7.78
CA THR A 232 0.93 -16.22 -8.18
C THR A 232 2.10 -17.19 -8.12
N LEU A 233 2.16 -18.04 -7.09
CA LEU A 233 3.23 -19.04 -6.96
C LEU A 233 3.13 -20.18 -7.98
N LEU A 234 1.92 -20.50 -8.45
CA LEU A 234 1.68 -21.58 -9.42
C LEU A 234 1.65 -21.09 -10.87
N ALA A 235 1.62 -19.79 -11.10
CA ALA A 235 1.59 -19.22 -12.46
C ALA A 235 2.99 -19.07 -13.04
N ASP A 236 3.02 -18.97 -14.37
CA ASP A 236 4.19 -18.51 -15.08
C ASP A 236 4.47 -17.06 -14.72
N GLY A 237 5.75 -16.71 -14.61
CA GLY A 237 6.19 -15.35 -14.31
C GLY A 237 7.17 -14.82 -15.35
N TYR A 238 7.50 -13.55 -15.24
CA TYR A 238 8.26 -12.81 -16.22
C TYR A 238 9.75 -12.81 -15.85
N ALA A 239 10.48 -13.78 -16.38
CA ALA A 239 11.92 -13.91 -16.18
C ALA A 239 12.71 -13.04 -17.17
N VAL A 240 13.93 -12.69 -16.79
CA VAL A 240 14.84 -11.85 -17.59
C VAL A 240 16.14 -12.63 -17.79
N ASN A 241 16.59 -12.78 -19.05
CA ASN A 241 17.90 -13.31 -19.32
C ASN A 241 18.97 -12.27 -18.90
N PRO A 242 19.86 -12.59 -17.94
CA PRO A 242 20.82 -11.63 -17.41
C PRO A 242 21.89 -11.18 -18.44
N GLU A 243 22.14 -11.97 -19.50
CA GLU A 243 23.13 -11.67 -20.53
C GLU A 243 22.54 -10.78 -21.63
N THR A 244 21.35 -11.13 -22.11
CA THR A 244 20.71 -10.42 -23.24
C THR A 244 19.74 -9.34 -22.81
N GLY A 245 19.20 -9.40 -21.58
CA GLY A 245 18.12 -8.56 -21.10
C GLY A 245 16.73 -8.91 -21.68
N GLU A 246 16.65 -10.02 -22.42
CA GLU A 246 15.41 -10.51 -23.01
C GLU A 246 14.44 -11.01 -21.93
N VAL A 247 13.17 -10.62 -22.03
CA VAL A 247 12.12 -11.08 -21.12
C VAL A 247 11.40 -12.27 -21.72
N PHE A 248 11.20 -13.32 -20.92
CA PHE A 248 10.51 -14.53 -21.31
C PHE A 248 9.65 -15.07 -20.18
N MET A 249 8.69 -15.95 -20.50
CA MET A 249 7.83 -16.59 -19.50
C MET A 249 8.53 -17.83 -18.93
N GLU A 250 8.61 -17.90 -17.59
CA GLU A 250 9.21 -19.02 -16.86
C GLU A 250 8.15 -19.64 -15.93
N PRO A 251 7.92 -20.96 -16.00
CA PRO A 251 6.99 -21.64 -15.11
C PRO A 251 7.39 -21.49 -13.64
N TYR A 252 6.40 -21.21 -12.78
CA TYR A 252 6.58 -21.08 -11.32
C TYR A 252 7.64 -20.04 -10.91
N LYS A 253 7.90 -19.02 -11.71
CA LYS A 253 8.99 -18.04 -11.48
C LYS A 253 9.00 -17.47 -10.07
N TYR A 254 7.85 -17.06 -9.54
CA TYR A 254 7.77 -16.44 -8.22
C TYR A 254 7.99 -17.46 -7.08
N LEU A 255 7.62 -18.72 -7.27
CA LEU A 255 7.96 -19.80 -6.33
C LEU A 255 9.47 -20.08 -6.35
N THR A 256 10.07 -20.18 -7.53
CA THR A 256 11.51 -20.33 -7.71
C THR A 256 12.26 -19.18 -7.04
N ASN A 257 11.80 -17.94 -7.22
CA ASN A 257 12.39 -16.77 -6.56
C ASN A 257 12.37 -16.89 -5.02
N PHE A 258 11.30 -17.39 -4.43
CA PHE A 258 11.27 -17.64 -2.97
C PHE A 258 12.27 -18.70 -2.53
N ILE A 259 12.43 -19.78 -3.31
CA ILE A 259 13.36 -20.88 -3.00
C ILE A 259 14.82 -20.40 -3.13
N GLU A 260 15.13 -19.64 -4.17
CA GLU A 260 16.47 -19.12 -4.44
C GLU A 260 16.87 -17.93 -3.55
N MET A 261 15.86 -17.26 -2.94
CA MET A 261 16.07 -16.17 -1.97
C MET A 261 15.56 -16.56 -0.57
N PRO A 262 16.25 -17.48 0.15
CA PRO A 262 15.75 -18.03 1.42
C PRO A 262 15.51 -16.96 2.50
N LEU A 263 16.26 -15.87 2.52
CA LEU A 263 16.03 -14.77 3.45
C LEU A 263 14.68 -14.08 3.18
N VAL A 264 14.29 -13.93 1.92
CA VAL A 264 13.00 -13.33 1.52
C VAL A 264 11.85 -14.27 1.89
N LEU A 265 12.03 -15.58 1.70
CA LEU A 265 11.07 -16.60 2.14
C LEU A 265 10.87 -16.55 3.68
N VAL A 266 11.96 -16.50 4.45
CA VAL A 266 11.89 -16.40 5.91
C VAL A 266 11.19 -15.11 6.35
N LEU A 267 11.47 -13.98 5.71
CA LEU A 267 10.77 -12.71 5.98
C LEU A 267 9.27 -12.83 5.71
N PHE A 268 8.88 -13.47 4.60
CA PHE A 268 7.48 -13.71 4.26
C PHE A 268 6.78 -14.56 5.32
N LEU A 269 7.37 -15.69 5.70
CA LEU A 269 6.80 -16.59 6.68
C LEU A 269 6.68 -15.96 8.08
N ILE A 270 7.71 -15.24 8.54
CA ILE A 270 7.65 -14.46 9.78
C ILE A 270 6.54 -13.42 9.70
N GLY A 271 6.43 -12.71 8.58
CA GLY A 271 5.39 -11.72 8.34
C GLY A 271 3.99 -12.32 8.50
N VAL A 272 3.72 -13.43 7.82
CA VAL A 272 2.44 -14.15 7.91
C VAL A 272 2.15 -14.61 9.35
N VAL A 273 3.12 -15.22 10.02
CA VAL A 273 2.97 -15.68 11.42
C VAL A 273 2.64 -14.51 12.34
N LEU A 274 3.29 -13.36 12.21
CA LEU A 274 3.02 -12.17 13.01
C LEU A 274 1.63 -11.60 12.76
N VAL A 275 1.16 -11.57 11.50
CA VAL A 275 -0.21 -11.16 11.16
C VAL A 275 -1.22 -12.05 11.86
N LEU A 276 -1.09 -13.36 11.71
CA LEU A 276 -2.00 -14.33 12.33
C LEU A 276 -1.94 -14.29 13.86
N PHE A 277 -0.74 -14.13 14.43
CA PHE A 277 -0.57 -13.99 15.88
C PHE A 277 -1.26 -12.73 16.43
N GLY A 278 -1.07 -11.58 15.79
CA GLY A 278 -1.68 -10.33 16.21
C GLY A 278 -3.21 -10.38 16.18
N ILE A 279 -3.78 -10.94 15.11
CA ILE A 279 -5.22 -11.16 14.97
C ILE A 279 -5.72 -12.17 16.01
N GLY A 280 -5.13 -13.37 16.05
CA GLY A 280 -5.55 -14.47 16.92
C GLY A 280 -5.49 -14.10 18.40
N LYS A 281 -4.39 -13.47 18.85
CA LYS A 281 -4.25 -13.04 20.24
C LYS A 281 -5.26 -11.94 20.61
N SER A 282 -5.57 -11.03 19.67
CA SER A 282 -6.58 -9.99 19.88
C SER A 282 -8.00 -10.55 19.96
N LEU A 283 -8.29 -11.67 19.29
CA LEU A 283 -9.57 -12.36 19.39
C LEU A 283 -9.71 -13.16 20.68
N LEU A 284 -8.64 -13.87 21.09
CA LEU A 284 -8.67 -14.80 22.22
C LEU A 284 -8.53 -14.10 23.58
N LYS A 285 -7.81 -12.97 23.66
CA LYS A 285 -7.53 -12.26 24.92
C LYS A 285 -8.13 -10.87 24.91
N THR A 286 -9.21 -10.66 25.65
CA THR A 286 -9.93 -9.38 25.75
C THR A 286 -9.09 -8.23 26.30
N LYS A 287 -8.09 -8.49 27.13
CA LYS A 287 -7.16 -7.48 27.67
C LYS A 287 -6.01 -7.13 26.73
N PHE A 288 -5.84 -7.88 25.62
CA PHE A 288 -4.74 -7.64 24.70
C PHE A 288 -5.14 -6.56 23.67
N ASP A 289 -4.45 -5.43 23.69
CA ASP A 289 -4.68 -4.28 22.82
C ASP A 289 -3.52 -3.96 21.86
N LYS A 290 -2.40 -4.69 21.95
CA LYS A 290 -1.19 -4.47 21.13
C LYS A 290 -1.20 -5.23 19.80
N GLY A 291 -2.34 -5.78 19.38
CA GLY A 291 -2.46 -6.57 18.15
C GLY A 291 -2.03 -5.82 16.89
N ILE A 292 -2.29 -4.52 16.83
CA ILE A 292 -1.91 -3.65 15.70
C ILE A 292 -0.40 -3.70 15.42
N TRP A 293 0.45 -3.72 16.42
CA TRP A 293 1.91 -3.72 16.24
C TRP A 293 2.42 -5.04 15.68
N PHE A 294 1.91 -6.18 16.16
CA PHE A 294 2.26 -7.50 15.61
C PHE A 294 1.75 -7.66 14.18
N THR A 295 0.48 -7.36 13.95
CA THR A 295 -0.12 -7.43 12.61
C THR A 295 0.52 -6.42 11.66
N GLY A 296 0.84 -5.22 12.13
CA GLY A 296 1.47 -4.17 11.32
C GLY A 296 2.89 -4.53 10.89
N ILE A 297 3.74 -4.95 11.82
CA ILE A 297 5.10 -5.44 11.49
C ILE A 297 5.01 -6.63 10.55
N GLY A 298 4.12 -7.58 10.84
CA GLY A 298 3.89 -8.74 9.98
C GLY A 298 3.46 -8.35 8.56
N THR A 299 2.57 -7.36 8.44
CA THR A 299 2.15 -6.81 7.14
C THR A 299 3.34 -6.21 6.37
N VAL A 300 4.16 -5.40 7.04
CA VAL A 300 5.35 -4.81 6.40
C VAL A 300 6.30 -5.90 5.90
N LEU A 301 6.59 -6.92 6.69
CA LEU A 301 7.50 -8.01 6.31
C LEU A 301 6.94 -8.84 5.14
N ALA A 302 5.65 -9.21 5.19
CA ALA A 302 5.04 -10.02 4.15
C ALA A 302 4.94 -9.26 2.81
N VAL A 303 4.52 -7.98 2.83
CA VAL A 303 4.41 -7.16 1.62
C VAL A 303 5.78 -6.84 1.05
N LEU A 304 6.77 -6.52 1.90
CA LEU A 304 8.15 -6.32 1.46
C LEU A 304 8.68 -7.56 0.73
N ALA A 305 8.50 -8.75 1.31
CA ALA A 305 8.95 -9.99 0.71
C ALA A 305 8.29 -10.25 -0.67
N LEU A 306 6.97 -10.00 -0.80
CA LEU A 306 6.27 -10.13 -2.09
C LEU A 306 6.83 -9.16 -3.14
N LEU A 307 7.08 -7.90 -2.77
CA LEU A 307 7.65 -6.91 -3.70
C LEU A 307 9.10 -7.24 -4.09
N LEU A 308 9.90 -7.79 -3.14
CA LEU A 308 11.25 -8.24 -3.47
C LEU A 308 11.23 -9.41 -4.46
N VAL A 309 10.31 -10.35 -4.31
CA VAL A 309 10.12 -11.47 -5.25
C VAL A 309 9.71 -10.99 -6.64
N ALA A 310 8.95 -9.90 -6.74
CA ALA A 310 8.51 -9.33 -8.02
C ALA A 310 9.66 -8.70 -8.82
N GLY A 311 10.73 -8.20 -8.17
CA GLY A 311 11.78 -7.45 -8.87
C GLY A 311 13.18 -8.03 -8.78
N TYR A 312 13.47 -8.88 -7.79
CA TYR A 312 14.79 -9.52 -7.66
C TYR A 312 14.88 -10.80 -8.48
N ASN A 313 16.09 -11.37 -8.52
CA ASN A 313 16.37 -12.64 -9.17
C ASN A 313 15.99 -12.66 -10.65
N ASN A 314 16.47 -11.66 -11.41
CA ASN A 314 16.23 -11.55 -12.85
C ASN A 314 14.74 -11.65 -13.21
N THR A 315 13.92 -10.83 -12.56
CA THR A 315 12.47 -10.77 -12.77
C THR A 315 12.09 -9.38 -13.28
N ALA A 316 11.20 -9.31 -14.27
CA ALA A 316 10.60 -8.06 -14.72
C ALA A 316 9.50 -7.65 -13.74
N TYR A 317 9.74 -6.59 -12.97
CA TYR A 317 8.84 -6.19 -11.90
C TYR A 317 7.57 -5.48 -12.38
N TYR A 318 7.56 -4.95 -13.59
CA TYR A 318 6.37 -4.36 -14.20
C TYR A 318 6.21 -4.89 -15.63
N PRO A 319 5.53 -6.03 -15.78
CA PRO A 319 5.42 -6.70 -17.05
C PRO A 319 4.46 -5.99 -18.00
N SER A 320 4.78 -6.03 -19.30
CA SER A 320 3.86 -5.66 -20.37
C SER A 320 3.15 -6.89 -20.91
N THR A 321 1.82 -6.84 -20.96
CA THR A 321 1.00 -7.88 -21.61
C THR A 321 0.80 -7.62 -23.10
N ASN A 322 1.10 -6.40 -23.56
CA ASN A 322 0.99 -6.02 -24.97
C ASN A 322 2.26 -6.36 -25.76
N ASP A 323 3.43 -6.08 -25.19
CA ASP A 323 4.74 -6.39 -25.77
C ASP A 323 5.70 -6.85 -24.67
N LEU A 324 6.02 -8.12 -24.66
CA LEU A 324 6.83 -8.73 -23.62
C LEU A 324 8.20 -8.05 -23.43
N GLN A 325 8.82 -7.59 -24.53
CA GLN A 325 10.13 -6.93 -24.49
C GLN A 325 10.06 -5.48 -23.98
N SER A 326 8.88 -4.91 -23.88
CA SER A 326 8.61 -3.62 -23.23
C SER A 326 8.51 -3.72 -21.71
N SER A 327 8.53 -4.94 -21.13
CA SER A 327 8.47 -5.14 -19.68
C SER A 327 9.61 -4.44 -18.95
N LEU A 328 9.29 -3.84 -17.79
CA LEU A 328 10.26 -3.07 -17.02
C LEU A 328 11.00 -3.96 -16.02
N THR A 329 12.32 -3.85 -16.07
CA THR A 329 13.27 -4.53 -15.17
C THR A 329 14.02 -3.49 -14.35
N LEU A 330 14.72 -3.90 -13.30
CA LEU A 330 15.56 -2.99 -12.53
C LEU A 330 16.66 -2.35 -13.39
N ALA A 331 17.15 -3.06 -14.40
CA ALA A 331 18.22 -2.59 -15.27
C ALA A 331 17.74 -1.57 -16.32
N ASN A 332 16.56 -1.79 -16.94
CA ASN A 332 16.11 -0.98 -18.07
C ASN A 332 15.26 0.24 -17.68
N SER A 333 14.83 0.33 -16.43
CA SER A 333 13.89 1.39 -15.98
C SER A 333 14.46 2.36 -14.94
N CYS A 334 15.67 2.07 -14.40
CA CYS A 334 16.28 2.88 -13.35
C CYS A 334 16.93 4.17 -13.87
N SER A 335 17.12 5.09 -12.95
CA SER A 335 17.84 6.35 -13.15
C SER A 335 19.36 6.11 -13.36
N SER A 336 20.09 7.15 -13.73
CA SER A 336 21.55 7.07 -13.94
C SER A 336 22.27 6.62 -12.66
N GLN A 337 23.45 5.98 -12.83
CA GLN A 337 24.29 5.57 -11.70
C GLN A 337 24.66 6.76 -10.80
N PHE A 338 24.88 7.94 -11.40
CA PHE A 338 25.18 9.16 -10.65
C PHE A 338 24.00 9.54 -9.75
N THR A 339 22.80 9.62 -10.30
CA THR A 339 21.58 9.95 -9.55
C THR A 339 21.34 8.99 -8.40
N LEU A 340 21.37 7.67 -8.68
CA LEU A 340 21.16 6.65 -7.64
C LEU A 340 22.22 6.72 -6.53
N ARG A 341 23.46 7.07 -6.87
CA ARG A 341 24.54 7.23 -5.89
C ARG A 341 24.35 8.46 -5.00
N VAL A 342 23.97 9.59 -5.58
CA VAL A 342 23.67 10.81 -4.79
C VAL A 342 22.52 10.55 -3.84
N MET A 343 21.44 9.97 -4.34
CA MET A 343 20.28 9.61 -3.53
C MET A 343 20.64 8.60 -2.42
N PHE A 344 21.55 7.64 -2.69
CA PHE A 344 22.03 6.71 -1.68
C PHE A 344 22.67 7.45 -0.49
N TYR A 345 23.49 8.46 -0.71
CA TYR A 345 24.04 9.26 0.39
C TYR A 345 22.96 10.05 1.11
N VAL A 346 21.99 10.62 0.39
CA VAL A 346 20.87 11.34 1.01
C VAL A 346 20.00 10.39 1.86
N SER A 347 19.89 9.12 1.49
CA SER A 347 19.11 8.15 2.26
C SER A 347 19.61 7.90 3.69
N PHE A 348 20.87 8.26 4.01
CA PHE A 348 21.37 8.24 5.40
C PHE A 348 20.68 9.26 6.32
N LEU A 349 19.95 10.22 5.77
CA LEU A 349 19.10 11.13 6.56
C LEU A 349 17.76 10.48 6.96
N VAL A 350 17.33 9.41 6.27
CA VAL A 350 16.05 8.75 6.53
C VAL A 350 15.92 8.24 7.98
N PRO A 351 16.93 7.62 8.63
CA PRO A 351 16.85 7.22 10.03
C PRO A 351 16.48 8.35 10.99
N PHE A 352 16.99 9.58 10.75
CA PHE A 352 16.66 10.75 11.57
C PHE A 352 15.19 11.14 11.40
N VAL A 353 14.69 11.10 10.17
CA VAL A 353 13.27 11.36 9.86
C VAL A 353 12.37 10.29 10.51
N LEU A 354 12.76 9.02 10.43
CA LEU A 354 12.03 7.92 11.07
C LEU A 354 12.02 8.05 12.60
N ALA A 355 13.12 8.46 13.22
CA ALA A 355 13.18 8.73 14.66
C ALA A 355 12.23 9.88 15.05
N TYR A 356 12.17 10.96 14.25
CA TYR A 356 11.22 12.04 14.45
C TYR A 356 9.77 11.58 14.31
N ILE A 357 9.44 10.81 13.26
CA ILE A 357 8.11 10.24 13.04
C ILE A 357 7.72 9.36 14.22
N PHE A 358 8.63 8.50 14.70
CA PHE A 358 8.39 7.64 15.87
C PHE A 358 8.10 8.46 17.13
N TYR A 359 8.88 9.52 17.36
CA TYR A 359 8.66 10.44 18.47
C TYR A 359 7.30 11.13 18.38
N ALA A 360 6.96 11.69 17.21
CA ALA A 360 5.69 12.35 16.96
C ALA A 360 4.49 11.38 17.13
N TRP A 361 4.61 10.17 16.58
CA TRP A 361 3.59 9.14 16.74
C TRP A 361 3.35 8.79 18.21
N ARG A 362 4.43 8.55 18.96
CA ARG A 362 4.34 8.23 20.38
C ARG A 362 3.73 9.38 21.18
N SER A 363 4.08 10.62 20.87
CA SER A 363 3.54 11.80 21.53
C SER A 363 2.04 11.95 21.33
N ILE A 364 1.53 11.66 20.13
CA ILE A 364 0.10 11.69 19.80
C ILE A 364 -0.67 10.57 20.53
N ASP A 365 -0.07 9.41 20.72
CA ASP A 365 -0.72 8.21 21.25
C ASP A 365 -0.42 7.95 22.74
N ILE A 366 0.08 8.95 23.48
CA ILE A 366 0.36 8.81 24.93
C ILE A 366 -0.91 8.44 25.70
N HIS A 367 -2.05 9.05 25.36
CA HIS A 367 -3.33 8.77 25.97
C HIS A 367 -4.31 8.19 24.96
N LYS A 368 -5.11 7.21 25.42
CA LYS A 368 -6.21 6.66 24.61
C LYS A 368 -7.32 7.69 24.50
N ILE A 369 -7.97 7.74 23.34
CA ILE A 369 -9.11 8.63 23.09
C ILE A 369 -10.30 8.17 23.93
N SER A 370 -10.83 9.08 24.74
CA SER A 370 -11.98 8.85 25.61
C SER A 370 -13.11 9.85 25.32
N GLU A 371 -14.34 9.51 25.73
CA GLU A 371 -15.48 10.41 25.63
C GLU A 371 -15.24 11.75 26.38
N LYS A 372 -14.51 11.71 27.49
CA LYS A 372 -14.16 12.92 28.27
C LYS A 372 -13.28 13.87 27.46
N GLU A 373 -12.22 13.33 26.80
CA GLU A 373 -11.34 14.13 25.95
C GLU A 373 -12.11 14.80 24.79
N MET A 374 -13.11 14.10 24.23
CA MET A 374 -13.93 14.63 23.14
C MET A 374 -14.87 15.75 23.59
N LYS A 375 -15.24 15.83 24.88
CA LYS A 375 -16.07 16.89 25.47
C LYS A 375 -15.26 18.13 25.89
N ASP A 376 -14.02 17.93 26.31
CA ASP A 376 -13.15 19.01 26.83
C ASP A 376 -12.52 19.87 25.71
N GLY A 377 -12.88 19.64 24.43
CA GLY A 377 -12.54 20.54 23.30
C GLY A 377 -11.06 20.50 22.87
N GLY A 378 -10.32 19.46 23.22
CA GLY A 378 -8.99 19.21 22.65
C GLY A 378 -9.07 19.07 21.11
N HIS A 379 -7.96 19.31 20.38
CA HIS A 379 -7.91 19.22 18.92
C HIS A 379 -8.52 17.91 18.40
N ALA A 380 -9.84 17.94 18.18
CA ALA A 380 -10.62 16.86 17.61
C ALA A 380 -10.91 17.20 16.14
N TYR A 381 -10.66 16.26 15.27
CA TYR A 381 -11.07 16.36 13.87
C TYR A 381 -12.60 16.31 13.74
#